data_e59dc90a84e6f6975e08cb27cde9a250
#
_entry.id   e59dc90a84e6f6975e08cb27cde9a250
#
_cell.length_a   1.000
_cell.length_b   1.000
_cell.length_c   1.000
_cell.angle_alpha   90.00
_cell.angle_beta   90.00
_cell.angle_gamma   90.00
#
_symmetry.space_group_name_H-M   'P 1'
#
loop_
_entity.id
_entity.type
_entity.pdbx_description
1 polymer ?
#
loop_
_entity_poly.entity_id
_entity_poly.type
_entity_poly.pdbx_seq_one_letter_code
_entity_poly.pdbx_strand_id
1 'polypeptide(L)'
;RDESFAGLAHRFFAAFPQLEGLRFSHRWGGAIDTCSRFFAFYGTSRGGRVGWAVGHTGLGVGASRFAAGVGLDLLYDRESPVAGTDYLRSLPMPFPPEPLRWGAIQLTRNRIAAADRKGGRRGVWLKTLDRLGLGFDS
;
A
#
# COMPACT_ATOMS: atom_id res chain seq x y z
N ARG A 1 14.07 6.84 -13.60
CA ARG A 1 12.88 6.15 -14.17
C ARG A 1 13.28 5.07 -15.18
N ASP A 2 14.21 5.33 -16.08
CA ASP A 2 14.60 4.35 -17.11
C ASP A 2 15.26 3.11 -16.50
N GLU A 3 16.11 3.25 -15.51
CA GLU A 3 16.69 2.13 -14.75
C GLU A 3 15.64 1.25 -14.08
N SER A 4 14.54 1.85 -13.57
CA SER A 4 13.46 1.09 -12.96
C SER A 4 12.71 0.24 -14.00
N PHE A 5 12.48 0.77 -15.20
CA PHE A 5 11.84 0.02 -16.27
C PHE A 5 12.76 -1.07 -16.84
N ALA A 6 14.04 -0.81 -16.96
CA ALA A 6 15.03 -1.83 -17.34
C ALA A 6 15.09 -2.96 -16.32
N GLY A 7 15.08 -2.63 -15.03
CA GLY A 7 15.02 -3.63 -13.95
C GLY A 7 13.73 -4.46 -13.96
N LEU A 8 12.59 -3.85 -14.28
CA LEU A 8 11.32 -4.59 -14.44
C LEU A 8 11.38 -5.55 -15.64
N ALA A 9 11.87 -5.10 -16.79
CA ALA A 9 12.04 -5.93 -17.98
C ALA A 9 12.96 -7.13 -17.70
N HIS A 10 14.10 -6.91 -17.04
CA HIS A 10 15.01 -7.97 -16.65
C HIS A 10 14.32 -9.02 -15.75
N ARG A 11 13.59 -8.60 -14.73
CA ARG A 11 12.85 -9.51 -13.83
C ARG A 11 11.73 -10.25 -14.56
N PHE A 12 11.06 -9.59 -15.51
CA PHE A 12 10.04 -10.22 -16.33
C PHE A 12 10.63 -11.38 -17.15
N PHE A 13 11.73 -11.17 -17.85
CA PHE A 13 12.37 -12.23 -18.62
C PHE A 13 13.01 -13.32 -17.74
N ALA A 14 13.47 -12.96 -16.54
CA ALA A 14 13.92 -13.98 -15.57
C ALA A 14 12.76 -14.87 -15.08
N ALA A 15 11.55 -14.30 -14.92
CA ALA A 15 10.36 -15.06 -14.53
C ALA A 15 9.71 -15.83 -15.70
N PHE A 16 9.83 -15.30 -16.91
CA PHE A 16 9.23 -15.85 -18.13
C PHE A 16 10.29 -15.98 -19.25
N PRO A 17 11.25 -16.91 -19.14
CA PRO A 17 12.34 -17.06 -20.11
C PRO A 17 11.84 -17.34 -21.54
N GLN A 18 10.68 -18.00 -21.67
CA GLN A 18 10.05 -18.31 -22.95
C GLN A 18 9.60 -17.08 -23.74
N LEU A 19 9.56 -15.91 -23.10
CA LEU A 19 9.18 -14.64 -23.72
C LEU A 19 10.39 -13.74 -24.01
N GLU A 20 11.60 -14.27 -23.90
CA GLU A 20 12.82 -13.53 -24.21
C GLU A 20 12.77 -12.97 -25.63
N GLY A 21 13.15 -11.69 -25.79
CA GLY A 21 13.08 -11.00 -27.09
C GLY A 21 11.76 -10.24 -27.35
N LEU A 22 10.74 -10.42 -26.50
CA LEU A 22 9.51 -9.62 -26.59
C LEU A 22 9.82 -8.14 -26.35
N ARG A 23 9.23 -7.25 -27.17
CA ARG A 23 9.39 -5.80 -27.04
C ARG A 23 8.22 -5.20 -26.29
N PHE A 24 8.50 -4.44 -25.23
CA PHE A 24 7.49 -3.64 -24.54
C PHE A 24 7.22 -2.38 -25.35
N SER A 25 6.00 -2.26 -25.86
CA SER A 25 5.56 -1.08 -26.65
C SER A 25 5.27 0.14 -25.76
N HIS A 26 4.87 -0.09 -24.51
CA HIS A 26 4.48 0.96 -23.57
C HIS A 26 5.09 0.69 -22.19
N ARG A 27 5.38 1.79 -21.48
CA ARG A 27 5.81 1.79 -20.10
C ARG A 27 5.14 2.93 -19.36
N TRP A 28 4.62 2.68 -18.20
CA TRP A 28 3.94 3.69 -17.41
C TRP A 28 4.15 3.42 -15.91
N GLY A 29 3.88 4.42 -15.10
CA GLY A 29 3.85 4.31 -13.65
C GLY A 29 2.83 5.29 -13.10
N GLY A 30 2.22 4.95 -11.98
CA GLY A 30 1.24 5.77 -11.28
C GLY A 30 1.62 5.98 -9.82
N ALA A 31 1.06 7.03 -9.22
CA ALA A 31 1.09 7.21 -7.78
C ALA A 31 0.02 6.30 -7.15
N ILE A 32 0.35 5.73 -6.02
CA ILE A 32 -0.59 5.00 -5.16
C ILE A 32 -0.72 5.73 -3.84
N ASP A 33 -1.92 5.74 -3.28
CA ASP A 33 -2.13 6.18 -1.91
C ASP A 33 -1.66 5.09 -0.93
N THR A 34 -1.11 5.51 0.19
CA THR A 34 -0.57 4.60 1.19
C THR A 34 -0.87 5.12 2.58
N CYS A 35 -1.20 4.22 3.50
CA CYS A 35 -1.31 4.52 4.93
C CYS A 35 -0.34 3.65 5.74
N SER A 36 -0.15 3.99 7.01
CA SER A 36 0.83 3.33 7.88
C SER A 36 0.56 1.85 8.17
N ARG A 37 -0.67 1.38 7.95
CA ARG A 37 -1.06 -0.02 8.13
C ARG A 37 -1.19 -0.82 6.83
N PHE A 38 -0.90 -0.20 5.68
CA PHE A 38 -0.85 -0.82 4.35
C PHE A 38 -2.14 -1.48 3.83
N PHE A 39 -3.28 -1.20 4.44
CA PHE A 39 -4.60 -1.62 3.96
C PHE A 39 -5.62 -0.51 4.17
N ALA A 40 -6.69 -0.53 3.38
CA ALA A 40 -7.68 0.53 3.32
C ALA A 40 -8.34 0.82 4.66
N PHE A 41 -8.74 2.07 4.84
CA PHE A 41 -9.58 2.51 5.94
C PHE A 41 -10.74 3.35 5.42
N TYR A 42 -11.78 3.43 6.22
CA TYR A 42 -13.10 3.84 5.77
C TYR A 42 -13.67 4.89 6.71
N GLY A 43 -14.63 5.64 6.22
CA GLY A 43 -15.35 6.56 7.06
C GLY A 43 -16.41 7.36 6.31
N THR A 44 -17.06 8.23 7.07
CA THR A 44 -18.02 9.18 6.53
C THR A 44 -17.58 10.60 6.86
N SER A 45 -18.11 11.56 6.09
CA SER A 45 -17.88 12.98 6.29
C SER A 45 -19.14 13.78 5.95
N ARG A 46 -19.10 15.09 6.16
CA ARG A 46 -20.22 16.01 5.94
C ARG A 46 -21.53 15.55 6.59
N GLY A 47 -21.47 15.13 7.85
CA GLY A 47 -22.64 14.63 8.58
C GLY A 47 -23.21 13.33 8.01
N GLY A 48 -22.34 12.40 7.61
CA GLY A 48 -22.73 11.08 7.10
C GLY A 48 -23.18 11.08 5.64
N ARG A 49 -23.05 12.19 4.90
CA ARG A 49 -23.51 12.29 3.51
C ARG A 49 -22.47 11.86 2.47
N VAL A 50 -21.23 11.70 2.85
CA VAL A 50 -20.14 11.26 1.96
C VAL A 50 -19.41 10.11 2.63
N GLY A 51 -19.46 8.93 1.99
CA GLY A 51 -18.64 7.79 2.37
C GLY A 51 -17.30 7.83 1.62
N TRP A 52 -16.24 7.37 2.26
CA TRP A 52 -14.92 7.31 1.64
C TRP A 52 -14.16 6.06 2.07
N ALA A 53 -13.30 5.58 1.17
CA ALA A 53 -12.33 4.53 1.41
C ALA A 53 -10.99 4.95 0.79
N VAL A 54 -9.93 4.95 1.57
CA VAL A 54 -8.59 5.40 1.15
C VAL A 54 -7.50 4.49 1.74
N GLY A 55 -6.26 4.66 1.30
CA GLY A 55 -5.13 3.90 1.79
C GLY A 55 -5.03 2.48 1.23
N HIS A 56 -5.53 2.25 0.02
CA HIS A 56 -5.53 0.92 -0.62
C HIS A 56 -4.14 0.34 -0.89
N THR A 57 -3.09 1.14 -0.87
CA THR A 57 -1.68 0.72 -0.96
C THR A 57 -1.40 -0.21 -2.16
N GLY A 58 -1.98 0.11 -3.32
CA GLY A 58 -1.85 -0.67 -4.56
C GLY A 58 -2.85 -1.82 -4.72
N LEU A 59 -3.62 -2.17 -3.71
CA LEU A 59 -4.61 -3.26 -3.75
C LEU A 59 -6.00 -2.82 -4.23
N GLY A 60 -6.16 -1.54 -4.61
CA GLY A 60 -7.46 -0.94 -4.95
C GLY A 60 -8.21 -1.63 -6.08
N VAL A 61 -7.53 -2.21 -7.07
CA VAL A 61 -8.18 -2.88 -8.20
C VAL A 61 -9.10 -4.02 -7.74
N GLY A 62 -8.61 -4.88 -6.85
CA GLY A 62 -9.42 -5.97 -6.30
C GLY A 62 -10.35 -5.52 -5.17
N ALA A 63 -9.90 -4.60 -4.32
CA ALA A 63 -10.60 -4.19 -3.12
C ALA A 63 -11.66 -3.11 -3.32
N SER A 64 -11.66 -2.37 -4.46
CA SER A 64 -12.55 -1.21 -4.65
C SER A 64 -14.03 -1.58 -4.63
N ARG A 65 -14.41 -2.73 -5.16
CA ARG A 65 -15.80 -3.21 -5.12
C ARG A 65 -16.26 -3.48 -3.68
N PHE A 66 -15.42 -4.14 -2.89
CA PHE A 66 -15.68 -4.36 -1.47
C PHE A 66 -15.77 -3.03 -0.73
N ALA A 67 -14.84 -2.11 -0.98
CA ALA A 67 -14.79 -0.79 -0.39
C ALA A 67 -16.05 0.04 -0.71
N ALA A 68 -16.56 -0.06 -1.93
CA ALA A 68 -17.81 0.59 -2.31
C ALA A 68 -19.01 0.04 -1.52
N GLY A 69 -19.07 -1.27 -1.34
CA GLY A 69 -20.10 -1.91 -0.50
C GLY A 69 -20.07 -1.41 0.94
N VAL A 70 -18.89 -1.44 1.56
CA VAL A 70 -18.68 -0.91 2.92
C VAL A 70 -19.06 0.57 3.01
N GLY A 71 -18.67 1.38 2.02
CA GLY A 71 -19.03 2.80 1.97
C GLY A 71 -20.54 3.02 1.93
N LEU A 72 -21.28 2.22 1.17
CA LEU A 72 -22.74 2.26 1.14
C LEU A 72 -23.36 1.82 2.45
N ASP A 73 -22.86 0.78 3.07
CA ASP A 73 -23.35 0.31 4.37
C ASP A 73 -23.17 1.39 5.44
N LEU A 74 -22.02 2.07 5.45
CA LEU A 74 -21.76 3.21 6.35
C LEU A 74 -22.66 4.42 6.09
N LEU A 75 -23.00 4.69 4.81
CA LEU A 75 -23.85 5.82 4.44
C LEU A 75 -25.31 5.61 4.81
N TYR A 76 -25.79 4.37 4.70
CA TYR A 76 -27.19 4.03 4.91
C TYR A 76 -27.44 3.32 6.23
N ASP A 77 -26.46 3.28 7.12
CA ASP A 77 -26.49 2.63 8.44
C ASP A 77 -27.03 1.18 8.35
N ARG A 78 -26.52 0.46 7.33
CA ARG A 78 -26.91 -0.93 7.10
C ARG A 78 -26.07 -1.86 7.97
N GLU A 79 -26.69 -2.94 8.43
CA GLU A 79 -25.94 -4.04 9.05
C GLU A 79 -24.96 -4.63 8.02
N SER A 80 -23.67 -4.61 8.35
CA SER A 80 -22.62 -5.17 7.52
C SER A 80 -21.85 -6.20 8.34
N PRO A 81 -21.50 -7.36 7.77
CA PRO A 81 -20.68 -8.37 8.45
C PRO A 81 -19.35 -7.81 8.98
N VAL A 82 -18.89 -6.72 8.43
CA VAL A 82 -17.62 -6.06 8.77
C VAL A 82 -17.79 -4.83 9.65
N ALA A 83 -19.00 -4.27 9.80
CA ALA A 83 -19.26 -3.04 10.55
C ALA A 83 -18.84 -3.12 12.03
N GLY A 84 -18.86 -4.28 12.62
CA GLY A 84 -18.44 -4.55 14.00
C GLY A 84 -16.95 -4.78 14.19
N THR A 85 -16.18 -4.87 13.12
CA THR A 85 -14.75 -5.22 13.19
C THR A 85 -13.87 -4.01 13.49
N ASP A 86 -12.76 -4.22 14.19
CA ASP A 86 -11.73 -3.21 14.42
C ASP A 86 -11.14 -2.69 13.11
N TYR A 87 -11.23 -3.48 12.07
CA TYR A 87 -10.81 -3.13 10.71
C TYR A 87 -11.49 -1.83 10.20
N LEU A 88 -12.79 -1.66 10.44
CA LEU A 88 -13.53 -0.46 10.02
C LEU A 88 -13.46 0.67 11.04
N ARG A 89 -13.33 0.35 12.32
CA ARG A 89 -13.40 1.34 13.41
C ARG A 89 -12.07 2.03 13.66
N SER A 90 -10.96 1.39 13.32
CA SER A 90 -9.64 1.94 13.59
C SER A 90 -9.14 2.81 12.44
N LEU A 91 -8.49 3.92 12.79
CA LEU A 91 -7.76 4.75 11.85
C LEU A 91 -6.27 4.37 11.89
N PRO A 92 -5.56 4.43 10.74
CA PRO A 92 -4.13 4.22 10.74
C PRO A 92 -3.42 5.36 11.48
N MET A 93 -2.26 5.05 12.06
CA MET A 93 -1.39 6.08 12.63
C MET A 93 -1.02 7.09 11.54
N PRO A 94 -1.20 8.39 11.76
CA PRO A 94 -0.84 9.40 10.77
C PRO A 94 0.68 9.41 10.56
N PHE A 95 1.10 9.67 9.33
CA PHE A 95 2.50 9.93 9.03
C PHE A 95 2.94 11.24 9.68
N PRO A 96 4.21 11.36 10.09
CA PRO A 96 4.73 12.61 10.61
C PRO A 96 4.60 13.74 9.55
N PRO A 97 4.57 15.00 9.98
CA PRO A 97 4.52 16.12 9.04
C PRO A 97 5.81 16.24 8.22
N GLU A 98 5.73 16.97 7.09
CA GLU A 98 6.93 17.32 6.32
C GLU A 98 7.83 18.29 7.12
N PRO A 99 9.15 18.17 6.98
CA PRO A 99 9.90 17.31 6.06
C PRO A 99 10.24 15.91 6.62
N LEU A 100 9.86 15.62 7.86
CA LEU A 100 10.20 14.36 8.53
C LEU A 100 9.61 13.15 7.81
N ARG A 101 8.40 13.29 7.28
CA ARG A 101 7.73 12.23 6.51
C ARG A 101 8.56 11.80 5.31
N TRP A 102 9.03 12.76 4.51
CA TRP A 102 9.87 12.45 3.35
C TRP A 102 11.13 11.69 3.75
N GLY A 103 11.84 12.18 4.77
CA GLY A 103 13.06 11.54 5.27
C GLY A 103 12.84 10.11 5.77
N ALA A 104 11.78 9.90 6.56
CA ALA A 104 11.42 8.59 7.09
C ALA A 104 11.06 7.60 5.97
N ILE A 105 10.27 8.05 4.98
CA ILE A 105 9.89 7.22 3.83
C ILE A 105 11.12 6.86 2.99
N GLN A 106 12.02 7.82 2.68
CA GLN A 106 13.23 7.54 1.91
C GLN A 106 14.16 6.57 2.65
N LEU A 107 14.35 6.75 3.95
CA LEU A 107 15.13 5.84 4.77
C LEU A 107 14.55 4.42 4.74
N THR A 108 13.25 4.29 4.99
CA THR A 108 12.56 3.00 5.00
C THR A 108 12.68 2.30 3.64
N ARG A 109 12.39 3.02 2.54
CA ARG A 109 12.54 2.49 1.19
C ARG A 109 13.96 1.98 0.90
N ASN A 110 14.97 2.75 1.29
CA ASN A 110 16.36 2.36 1.09
C ASN A 110 16.75 1.14 1.95
N ARG A 111 16.20 1.02 3.16
CA ARG A 111 16.43 -0.12 4.05
C ARG A 111 15.72 -1.39 3.57
N ILE A 112 14.52 -1.28 3.01
CA ILE A 112 13.83 -2.40 2.36
C ILE A 112 14.65 -2.88 1.16
N ALA A 113 15.03 -1.99 0.25
CA ALA A 113 15.85 -2.35 -0.90
C ALA A 113 17.22 -2.96 -0.52
N ALA A 114 17.79 -2.56 0.62
CA ALA A 114 19.01 -3.16 1.14
C ALA A 114 18.75 -4.55 1.74
N ALA A 115 17.61 -4.77 2.38
CA ALA A 115 17.20 -6.07 2.90
C ALA A 115 16.97 -7.06 1.75
N ASP A 116 16.30 -6.64 0.68
CA ASP A 116 16.06 -7.45 -0.52
C ASP A 116 17.38 -7.95 -1.13
N ARG A 117 18.36 -7.05 -1.28
CA ARG A 117 19.70 -7.43 -1.78
C ARG A 117 20.45 -8.41 -0.87
N LYS A 118 20.06 -8.50 0.41
CA LYS A 118 20.65 -9.39 1.42
C LYS A 118 19.81 -10.62 1.70
N GLY A 119 18.98 -11.04 0.77
CA GLY A 119 18.12 -12.21 0.93
C GLY A 119 17.07 -12.07 2.03
N GLY A 120 16.49 -10.88 2.18
CA GLY A 120 15.43 -10.60 3.16
C GLY A 120 15.92 -10.29 4.58
N ARG A 121 17.22 -10.16 4.82
CA ARG A 121 17.74 -9.86 6.16
C ARG A 121 17.42 -8.42 6.58
N ARG A 122 16.46 -8.28 7.49
CA ARG A 122 16.01 -6.99 8.03
C ARG A 122 17.01 -6.37 9.00
N GLY A 123 17.38 -5.12 8.77
CA GLY A 123 18.23 -4.33 9.66
C GLY A 123 17.45 -3.80 10.87
N VAL A 124 18.18 -3.17 11.81
CA VAL A 124 17.61 -2.63 13.07
C VAL A 124 16.42 -1.70 12.82
N TRP A 125 16.51 -0.81 11.83
CA TRP A 125 15.42 0.12 11.48
C TRP A 125 14.12 -0.60 11.15
N LEU A 126 14.15 -1.57 10.23
CA LEU A 126 12.96 -2.32 9.86
C LEU A 126 12.39 -3.13 11.03
N LYS A 127 13.25 -3.76 11.84
CA LYS A 127 12.83 -4.47 13.06
C LYS A 127 12.18 -3.55 14.09
N THR A 128 12.60 -2.30 14.17
CA THR A 128 11.96 -1.31 15.06
C THR A 128 10.58 -0.95 14.55
N LEU A 129 10.42 -0.73 13.24
CA LEU A 129 9.11 -0.49 12.64
C LEU A 129 8.16 -1.68 12.83
N ASP A 130 8.66 -2.91 12.68
CA ASP A 130 7.88 -4.13 12.94
C ASP A 130 7.35 -4.18 14.38
N ARG A 131 8.19 -3.86 15.37
CA ARG A 131 7.79 -3.80 16.79
C ARG A 131 6.75 -2.72 17.09
N LEU A 132 6.73 -1.65 16.31
CA LEU A 132 5.76 -0.56 16.43
C LEU A 132 4.47 -0.82 15.65
N GLY A 133 4.32 -1.99 15.02
CA GLY A 133 3.16 -2.31 14.18
C GLY A 133 3.12 -1.51 12.87
N LEU A 134 4.24 -0.94 12.46
CA LEU A 134 4.44 -0.20 11.21
C LEU A 134 5.24 -1.04 10.20
N GLY A 135 5.37 -2.32 10.44
CA GLY A 135 6.12 -3.25 9.61
C GLY A 135 5.35 -3.67 8.36
N PHE A 136 6.12 -4.04 7.34
CA PHE A 136 5.61 -4.65 6.10
C PHE A 136 5.56 -6.19 6.25
N ASP A 137 5.01 -6.70 7.33
CA ASP A 137 4.81 -8.13 7.48
C ASP A 137 3.48 -8.51 6.86
N SER A 138 3.60 -9.11 5.71
CA SER A 138 2.56 -9.91 5.07
C SER A 138 2.93 -11.37 5.17
#